data_3ea13f7d88bf12549b81aa6694547e11
#
_entry.id   3ea13f7d88bf12549b81aa6694547e11
#
_cell.length_a   1.000
_cell.length_b   1.000
_cell.length_c   1.000
_cell.angle_alpha   90.00
_cell.angle_beta   90.00
_cell.angle_gamma   90.00
#
_symmetry.space_group_name_H-M   'P 1'
#
loop_
_entity.id
_entity.type
_entity.pdbx_description
1 polymer ?
#
loop_
_entity_poly.entity_id
_entity_poly.type
_entity_poly.pdbx_seq_one_letter_code
_entity_poly.pdbx_strand_id
1 'polypeptide(L)'
;TLNAFDITLTLPGIAGIILGIGMAVDANVIIYARIREEIGAGVSVRNSIKSGFSKAFSAIFDGNITTLIAAFVLMWLGSGTVKGFAYTLALGIVISMFTALVVSRLIVNALYAVGVRDPKFYGSAKERKAVDFLGKKKVFFAISIILILCGPAAMFANSHAGNKALNYSLEFSGGT
;
A
#
# COMPACT_ATOMS: atom_id res chain seq x y z
N THR A 1 17.38 0.41 -16.35
CA THR A 1 16.10 -0.23 -16.82
C THR A 1 15.18 0.77 -17.51
N LEU A 2 14.95 1.99 -16.94
CA LEU A 2 14.07 3.00 -17.55
C LEU A 2 14.56 3.46 -18.93
N ASN A 3 15.88 3.57 -19.12
CA ASN A 3 16.48 3.97 -20.39
C ASN A 3 16.35 2.88 -21.49
N ALA A 4 16.16 1.60 -21.11
CA ALA A 4 15.98 0.50 -22.04
C ALA A 4 14.58 0.46 -22.69
N PHE A 5 13.62 1.20 -22.14
CA PHE A 5 12.24 1.27 -22.62
C PHE A 5 11.85 2.66 -23.14
N ASP A 6 12.83 3.57 -23.35
CA ASP A 6 12.59 4.97 -23.76
C ASP A 6 11.53 5.70 -22.89
N ILE A 7 11.47 5.33 -21.61
CA ILE A 7 10.52 5.93 -20.67
C ILE A 7 11.10 7.24 -20.15
N THR A 8 10.52 8.35 -20.57
CA THR A 8 10.82 9.66 -20.00
C THR A 8 10.29 9.77 -18.57
N LEU A 9 11.18 10.10 -17.63
CA LEU A 9 10.80 10.28 -16.24
C LEU A 9 10.00 11.58 -16.11
N THR A 10 8.68 11.44 -16.05
CA THR A 10 7.74 12.55 -15.85
C THR A 10 7.42 12.71 -14.36
N LEU A 11 6.89 13.87 -13.94
CA LEU A 11 6.47 14.09 -12.56
C LEU A 11 5.44 13.02 -12.07
N PRO A 12 4.41 12.65 -12.85
CA PRO A 12 3.56 11.50 -12.52
C PRO A 12 4.30 10.16 -12.51
N GLY A 13 5.34 9.99 -13.34
CA GLY A 13 6.19 8.80 -13.32
C GLY A 13 6.94 8.61 -12.00
N ILE A 14 7.42 9.70 -11.40
CA ILE A 14 8.01 9.67 -10.04
C ILE A 14 6.98 9.24 -9.00
N ALA A 15 5.76 9.76 -9.09
CA ALA A 15 4.66 9.35 -8.22
C ALA A 15 4.36 7.84 -8.34
N GLY A 16 4.41 7.28 -9.55
CA GLY A 16 4.28 5.83 -9.80
C GLY A 16 5.36 5.00 -9.10
N ILE A 17 6.62 5.47 -9.11
CA ILE A 17 7.72 4.81 -8.39
C ILE A 17 7.48 4.84 -6.89
N ILE A 18 7.12 5.99 -6.32
CA ILE A 18 6.86 6.14 -4.87
C ILE A 18 5.71 5.23 -4.44
N LEU A 19 4.64 5.18 -5.23
CA LEU A 19 3.51 4.27 -4.99
C LEU A 19 3.96 2.80 -5.05
N GLY A 20 4.79 2.43 -6.03
CA GLY A 20 5.36 1.09 -6.14
C GLY A 20 6.18 0.67 -4.92
N ILE A 21 6.97 1.58 -4.35
CA ILE A 21 7.72 1.33 -3.11
C ILE A 21 6.76 1.07 -1.94
N GLY A 22 5.70 1.88 -1.82
CA GLY A 22 4.67 1.68 -0.79
C GLY A 22 4.03 0.30 -0.86
N MET A 23 3.64 -0.13 -2.05
CA MET A 23 3.05 -1.47 -2.29
C MET A 23 4.05 -2.61 -2.01
N ALA A 24 5.34 -2.41 -2.29
CA ALA A 24 6.38 -3.40 -1.97
C ALA A 24 6.51 -3.63 -0.47
N VAL A 25 6.46 -2.56 0.31
CA VAL A 25 6.48 -2.65 1.78
C VAL A 25 5.22 -3.35 2.29
N ASP A 26 4.05 -3.02 1.75
CA ASP A 26 2.76 -3.59 2.16
C ASP A 26 2.73 -5.12 1.93
N ALA A 27 3.20 -5.60 0.79
CA ALA A 27 3.31 -7.02 0.51
C ALA A 27 4.12 -7.78 1.58
N ASN A 28 5.26 -7.22 2.01
CA ASN A 28 6.07 -7.81 3.07
C ASN A 28 5.35 -7.78 4.44
N VAL A 29 4.62 -6.70 4.75
CA VAL A 29 3.81 -6.60 5.97
C VAL A 29 2.76 -7.71 6.03
N ILE A 30 2.07 -7.98 4.92
CA ILE A 30 1.07 -9.06 4.83
C ILE A 30 1.72 -10.42 5.07
N ILE A 31 2.86 -10.71 4.45
CA ILE A 31 3.59 -11.97 4.64
C ILE A 31 3.98 -12.16 6.11
N TYR A 32 4.62 -11.15 6.72
CA TYR A 32 5.05 -11.24 8.10
C TYR A 32 3.89 -11.31 9.09
N ALA A 33 2.76 -10.66 8.81
CA ALA A 33 1.56 -10.78 9.61
C ALA A 33 1.05 -12.23 9.62
N ARG A 34 1.00 -12.88 8.46
CA ARG A 34 0.58 -14.29 8.34
C ARG A 34 1.55 -15.26 9.03
N ILE A 35 2.86 -15.05 8.88
CA ILE A 35 3.86 -15.86 9.61
C ILE A 35 3.66 -15.73 11.13
N ARG A 36 3.42 -14.51 11.61
CA ARG A 36 3.20 -14.22 13.02
C ARG A 36 1.92 -14.85 13.57
N GLU A 37 0.84 -14.85 12.78
CA GLU A 37 -0.42 -15.51 13.13
C GLU A 37 -0.20 -17.03 13.32
N GLU A 38 0.53 -17.68 12.40
CA GLU A 38 0.82 -19.10 12.47
C GLU A 38 1.67 -19.46 13.70
N ILE A 39 2.69 -18.63 13.99
CA ILE A 39 3.53 -18.80 15.19
C ILE A 39 2.68 -18.64 16.45
N GLY A 40 1.78 -17.64 16.48
CA GLY A 40 0.85 -17.42 17.60
C GLY A 40 -0.13 -18.59 17.81
N ALA A 41 -0.47 -19.31 16.74
CA ALA A 41 -1.27 -20.54 16.80
C ALA A 41 -0.48 -21.79 17.26
N GLY A 42 0.82 -21.63 17.62
CA GLY A 42 1.65 -22.72 18.10
C GLY A 42 2.30 -23.58 17.01
N VAL A 43 2.24 -23.13 15.75
CA VAL A 43 2.88 -23.83 14.63
C VAL A 43 4.39 -23.59 14.68
N SER A 44 5.19 -24.63 14.33
CA SER A 44 6.65 -24.51 14.29
C SER A 44 7.10 -23.42 13.30
N VAL A 45 8.17 -22.67 13.60
CA VAL A 45 8.67 -21.55 12.79
C VAL A 45 8.82 -21.93 11.31
N ARG A 46 9.38 -23.12 11.02
CA ARG A 46 9.53 -23.60 9.64
C ARG A 46 8.21 -23.72 8.89
N ASN A 47 7.22 -24.31 9.55
CA ASN A 47 5.89 -24.48 8.95
C ASN A 47 5.13 -23.15 8.87
N SER A 48 5.32 -22.28 9.85
CA SER A 48 4.75 -20.93 9.85
C SER A 48 5.27 -20.09 8.69
N ILE A 49 6.57 -20.16 8.38
CA ILE A 49 7.15 -19.51 7.20
C ILE A 49 6.47 -20.05 5.93
N LYS A 50 6.42 -21.37 5.75
CA LYS A 50 5.84 -21.99 4.57
C LYS A 50 4.34 -21.63 4.40
N SER A 51 3.57 -21.77 5.47
CA SER A 51 2.13 -21.46 5.50
C SER A 51 1.87 -19.96 5.31
N GLY A 52 2.64 -19.09 5.98
CA GLY A 52 2.52 -17.66 5.89
C GLY A 52 2.72 -17.14 4.46
N PHE A 53 3.78 -17.57 3.78
CA PHE A 53 3.99 -17.23 2.36
C PHE A 53 2.87 -17.77 1.46
N SER A 54 2.39 -19.00 1.69
CA SER A 54 1.31 -19.59 0.89
C SER A 54 -0.01 -18.84 1.07
N LYS A 55 -0.37 -18.48 2.31
CA LYS A 55 -1.61 -17.74 2.61
C LYS A 55 -1.54 -16.29 2.14
N ALA A 56 -0.37 -15.66 2.24
CA ALA A 56 -0.18 -14.29 1.78
C ALA A 56 -0.19 -14.18 0.25
N PHE A 57 0.21 -15.23 -0.46
CA PHE A 57 0.33 -15.22 -1.93
C PHE A 57 -0.97 -14.76 -2.62
N SER A 58 -2.11 -15.35 -2.27
CA SER A 58 -3.39 -14.99 -2.90
C SER A 58 -3.74 -13.52 -2.68
N ALA A 59 -3.62 -13.03 -1.45
CA ALA A 59 -3.95 -11.64 -1.12
C ALA A 59 -3.03 -10.64 -1.86
N ILE A 60 -1.72 -10.92 -1.92
CA ILE A 60 -0.75 -10.07 -2.63
C ILE A 60 -1.00 -10.13 -4.14
N PHE A 61 -1.25 -11.32 -4.68
CA PHE A 61 -1.51 -11.49 -6.10
C PHE A 61 -2.77 -10.76 -6.53
N ASP A 62 -3.90 -10.99 -5.85
CA ASP A 62 -5.19 -10.40 -6.18
C ASP A 62 -5.16 -8.87 -6.13
N GLY A 63 -4.58 -8.28 -5.08
CA GLY A 63 -4.45 -6.84 -4.94
C GLY A 63 -3.58 -6.20 -6.03
N ASN A 64 -2.47 -6.83 -6.37
CA ASN A 64 -1.54 -6.30 -7.37
C ASN A 64 -2.04 -6.52 -8.81
N ILE A 65 -2.72 -7.63 -9.11
CA ILE A 65 -3.32 -7.86 -10.43
C ILE A 65 -4.36 -6.80 -10.77
N THR A 66 -5.21 -6.43 -9.81
CA THR A 66 -6.21 -5.38 -10.02
C THR A 66 -5.54 -4.05 -10.42
N THR A 67 -4.49 -3.66 -9.71
CA THR A 67 -3.75 -2.43 -10.01
C THR A 67 -2.98 -2.54 -11.34
N LEU A 68 -2.46 -3.73 -11.66
CA LEU A 68 -1.77 -3.99 -12.92
C LEU A 68 -2.72 -3.86 -14.11
N ILE A 69 -3.95 -4.35 -14.01
CA ILE A 69 -4.99 -4.17 -15.04
C ILE A 69 -5.26 -2.68 -15.25
N ALA A 70 -5.42 -1.89 -14.17
CA ALA A 70 -5.60 -0.45 -14.29
C ALA A 70 -4.40 0.22 -14.97
N ALA A 71 -3.17 -0.17 -14.63
CA ALA A 71 -1.97 0.33 -15.29
C ALA A 71 -1.94 -0.02 -16.78
N PHE A 72 -2.34 -1.22 -17.19
CA PHE A 72 -2.44 -1.60 -18.61
C PHE A 72 -3.48 -0.76 -19.36
N VAL A 73 -4.63 -0.51 -18.77
CA VAL A 73 -5.66 0.37 -19.36
C VAL A 73 -5.12 1.79 -19.54
N LEU A 74 -4.41 2.32 -18.54
CA LEU A 74 -3.77 3.63 -18.64
C LEU A 74 -2.63 3.67 -19.68
N MET A 75 -1.89 2.58 -19.86
CA MET A 75 -0.89 2.47 -20.94
C MET A 75 -1.53 2.50 -22.32
N TRP A 76 -2.69 1.90 -22.46
CA TRP A 76 -3.39 1.82 -23.74
C TRP A 76 -4.13 3.10 -24.10
N LEU A 77 -4.94 3.61 -23.16
CA LEU A 77 -5.79 4.78 -23.38
C LEU A 77 -5.13 6.12 -23.01
N GLY A 78 -4.07 6.08 -22.21
CA GLY A 78 -3.38 7.28 -21.75
C GLY A 78 -2.56 7.96 -22.84
N SER A 79 -2.28 9.23 -22.65
CA SER A 79 -1.40 10.04 -23.51
C SER A 79 -0.32 10.72 -22.65
N GLY A 80 0.81 11.04 -23.28
CA GLY A 80 1.88 11.85 -22.69
C GLY A 80 2.32 11.39 -21.29
N THR A 81 2.16 12.26 -20.30
CA THR A 81 2.60 12.04 -18.91
C THR A 81 1.88 10.92 -18.19
N VAL A 82 0.60 10.65 -18.53
CA VAL A 82 -0.19 9.55 -17.95
C VAL A 82 0.39 8.20 -18.34
N LYS A 83 0.85 8.07 -19.58
CA LYS A 83 1.53 6.86 -20.07
C LYS A 83 2.81 6.57 -19.29
N GLY A 84 3.61 7.61 -19.04
CA GLY A 84 4.83 7.49 -18.23
C GLY A 84 4.55 7.00 -16.81
N PHE A 85 3.51 7.53 -16.17
CA PHE A 85 3.03 7.04 -14.87
C PHE A 85 2.63 5.55 -14.93
N ALA A 86 1.85 5.16 -15.94
CA ALA A 86 1.37 3.79 -16.09
C ALA A 86 2.51 2.77 -16.26
N TYR A 87 3.54 3.10 -17.04
CA TYR A 87 4.74 2.26 -17.20
C TYR A 87 5.50 2.08 -15.89
N THR A 88 5.78 3.17 -15.19
CA THR A 88 6.51 3.10 -13.92
C THR A 88 5.73 2.36 -12.85
N LEU A 89 4.40 2.53 -12.81
CA LEU A 89 3.51 1.81 -11.91
C LEU A 89 3.51 0.31 -12.20
N ALA A 90 3.32 -0.10 -13.46
CA ALA A 90 3.32 -1.51 -13.86
C ALA A 90 4.66 -2.20 -13.54
N LEU A 91 5.78 -1.58 -13.88
CA LEU A 91 7.11 -2.09 -13.56
C LEU A 91 7.33 -2.18 -12.05
N GLY A 92 6.90 -1.16 -11.29
CA GLY A 92 6.97 -1.15 -9.83
C GLY A 92 6.21 -2.33 -9.22
N ILE A 93 5.00 -2.61 -9.68
CA ILE A 93 4.19 -3.73 -9.21
C ILE A 93 4.86 -5.08 -9.50
N VAL A 94 5.31 -5.30 -10.73
CA VAL A 94 5.96 -6.57 -11.12
C VAL A 94 7.22 -6.82 -10.29
N ILE A 95 8.08 -5.82 -10.13
CA ILE A 95 9.30 -5.92 -9.34
C ILE A 95 8.97 -6.15 -7.86
N SER A 96 7.97 -5.44 -7.33
CA SER A 96 7.52 -5.58 -5.94
C SER A 96 6.99 -6.98 -5.65
N MET A 97 6.16 -7.52 -6.53
CA MET A 97 5.65 -8.89 -6.40
C MET A 97 6.78 -9.92 -6.45
N PHE A 98 7.70 -9.79 -7.40
CA PHE A 98 8.86 -10.67 -7.49
C PHE A 98 9.70 -10.61 -6.21
N THR A 99 10.01 -9.40 -5.73
CA THR A 99 10.81 -9.20 -4.52
C THR A 99 10.12 -9.77 -3.29
N ALA A 100 8.83 -9.52 -3.11
CA ALA A 100 8.09 -10.01 -1.95
C ALA A 100 7.94 -11.54 -1.96
N LEU A 101 7.62 -12.14 -3.09
CA LEU A 101 7.31 -13.57 -3.16
C LEU A 101 8.54 -14.46 -3.32
N VAL A 102 9.60 -13.97 -3.98
CA VAL A 102 10.81 -14.75 -4.25
C VAL A 102 11.94 -14.33 -3.33
N VAL A 103 12.35 -13.06 -3.39
CA VAL A 103 13.55 -12.60 -2.66
C VAL A 103 13.32 -12.64 -1.16
N SER A 104 12.20 -12.12 -0.66
CA SER A 104 11.88 -12.16 0.77
C SER A 104 11.76 -13.59 1.29
N ARG A 105 11.18 -14.49 0.50
CA ARG A 105 11.10 -15.92 0.85
C ARG A 105 12.48 -16.56 0.96
N LEU A 106 13.38 -16.27 0.03
CA LEU A 106 14.76 -16.78 0.08
C LEU A 106 15.49 -16.26 1.30
N ILE A 107 15.39 -14.96 1.59
CA ILE A 107 16.04 -14.34 2.76
C ILE A 107 15.52 -14.96 4.07
N VAL A 108 14.20 -15.08 4.23
CA VAL A 108 13.61 -15.65 5.46
C VAL A 108 14.01 -17.12 5.64
N ASN A 109 14.03 -17.91 4.56
CA ASN A 109 14.50 -19.30 4.63
C ASN A 109 16.01 -19.39 4.92
N ALA A 110 16.82 -18.50 4.35
CA ALA A 110 18.25 -18.43 4.64
C ALA A 110 18.52 -18.07 6.11
N LEU A 111 17.81 -17.11 6.68
CA LEU A 111 17.89 -16.76 8.10
C LEU A 111 17.55 -17.96 8.99
N TYR A 112 16.51 -18.70 8.65
CA TYR A 112 16.16 -19.92 9.36
C TYR A 112 17.27 -20.99 9.26
N ALA A 113 17.87 -21.14 8.09
CA ALA A 113 18.96 -22.12 7.85
C ALA A 113 20.25 -21.75 8.61
N VAL A 114 20.58 -20.47 8.73
CA VAL A 114 21.75 -19.96 9.49
C VAL A 114 21.60 -20.17 11.00
N GLY A 115 20.38 -20.54 11.47
CA GLY A 115 20.15 -20.87 12.87
C GLY A 115 19.27 -19.88 13.64
N VAL A 116 18.73 -18.87 12.99
CA VAL A 116 17.72 -17.97 13.59
C VAL A 116 16.39 -18.70 13.66
N ARG A 117 16.21 -19.51 14.72
CA ARG A 117 15.02 -20.39 14.89
C ARG A 117 14.10 -19.94 16.02
N ASP A 118 14.50 -18.93 16.79
CA ASP A 118 13.70 -18.43 17.92
C ASP A 118 12.45 -17.70 17.36
N PRO A 119 11.24 -18.09 17.78
CA PRO A 119 9.98 -17.44 17.40
C PRO A 119 9.97 -15.93 17.64
N LYS A 120 10.75 -15.45 18.62
CA LYS A 120 10.83 -14.02 18.95
C LYS A 120 11.35 -13.16 17.79
N PHE A 121 12.23 -13.68 16.95
CA PHE A 121 12.76 -12.96 15.79
C PHE A 121 11.73 -12.80 14.66
N TYR A 122 10.80 -13.75 14.56
CA TYR A 122 9.71 -13.71 13.57
C TYR A 122 8.47 -13.00 14.11
N GLY A 123 8.52 -12.54 15.35
CA GLY A 123 7.46 -11.80 16.02
C GLY A 123 6.51 -12.73 16.77
N SER A 124 6.64 -12.78 18.10
CA SER A 124 5.59 -13.36 18.93
C SER A 124 4.33 -12.51 18.82
N ALA A 125 3.19 -13.14 18.60
CA ALA A 125 1.90 -12.48 18.72
C ALA A 125 1.71 -12.08 20.21
N LYS A 126 2.11 -10.86 20.56
CA LYS A 126 1.76 -10.31 21.86
C LYS A 126 0.26 -10.08 21.81
N GLU A 127 -0.49 -10.81 22.62
CA GLU A 127 -1.92 -10.56 22.78
C GLU A 127 -2.12 -9.10 23.18
N ARG A 128 -2.53 -8.28 22.23
CA ARG A 128 -2.94 -6.91 22.52
C ARG A 128 -4.33 -7.00 23.13
N LYS A 129 -4.55 -6.37 24.29
CA LYS A 129 -5.89 -6.21 24.83
C LYS A 129 -6.79 -5.69 23.72
N ALA A 130 -7.86 -6.42 23.44
CA ALA A 130 -8.84 -6.00 22.46
C ALA A 130 -9.39 -4.64 22.89
N VAL A 131 -9.27 -3.65 22.00
CA VAL A 131 -9.88 -2.34 22.24
C VAL A 131 -11.36 -2.49 21.95
N ASP A 132 -12.20 -2.20 22.95
CA ASP A 132 -13.65 -2.22 22.77
C ASP A 132 -14.12 -1.02 21.94
N PHE A 133 -14.08 -1.19 20.62
CA PHE A 133 -14.58 -0.20 19.66
C PHE A 133 -16.10 -0.10 19.70
N LEU A 134 -16.80 -1.20 19.96
CA LEU A 134 -18.26 -1.25 19.99
C LEU A 134 -18.82 -0.50 21.20
N GLY A 135 -18.21 -0.63 22.38
CA GLY A 135 -18.59 0.12 23.56
C GLY A 135 -18.37 1.63 23.42
N LYS A 136 -17.34 2.02 22.68
CA LYS A 136 -16.99 3.43 22.44
C LYS A 136 -17.46 3.99 21.10
N LYS A 137 -18.40 3.32 20.42
CA LYS A 137 -18.90 3.72 19.09
C LYS A 137 -19.34 5.18 19.00
N LYS A 138 -20.04 5.69 20.03
CA LYS A 138 -20.50 7.09 20.07
C LYS A 138 -19.35 8.11 19.97
N VAL A 139 -18.20 7.81 20.62
CA VAL A 139 -17.02 8.67 20.59
C VAL A 139 -16.39 8.66 19.18
N PHE A 140 -16.24 7.47 18.58
CA PHE A 140 -15.69 7.37 17.24
C PHE A 140 -16.59 8.03 16.20
N PHE A 141 -17.92 7.88 16.29
CA PHE A 141 -18.85 8.58 15.42
C PHE A 141 -18.77 10.09 15.61
N ALA A 142 -18.69 10.59 16.85
CA ALA A 142 -18.56 12.02 17.10
C ALA A 142 -17.27 12.59 16.48
N ILE A 143 -16.13 11.91 16.65
CA ILE A 143 -14.85 12.31 16.05
C ILE A 143 -14.96 12.32 14.53
N SER A 144 -15.54 11.29 13.92
CA SER A 144 -15.73 11.23 12.46
C SER A 144 -16.62 12.36 11.94
N ILE A 145 -17.72 12.65 12.62
CA ILE A 145 -18.62 13.74 12.24
C ILE A 145 -17.91 15.09 12.35
N ILE A 146 -17.14 15.33 13.43
CA ILE A 146 -16.37 16.57 13.60
C ILE A 146 -15.36 16.73 12.44
N LEU A 147 -14.62 15.67 12.12
CA LEU A 147 -13.64 15.69 11.00
C LEU A 147 -14.32 15.98 9.65
N ILE A 148 -15.48 15.37 9.39
CA ILE A 148 -16.23 15.59 8.15
C ILE A 148 -16.76 17.03 8.09
N LEU A 149 -17.23 17.58 9.20
CA LEU A 149 -17.76 18.93 9.25
C LEU A 149 -16.67 20.02 9.23
N CYS A 150 -15.44 19.71 9.63
CA CYS A 150 -14.32 20.65 9.54
C CYS A 150 -14.07 21.19 8.13
N GLY A 151 -14.19 20.34 7.10
CA GLY A 151 -14.01 20.76 5.71
C GLY A 151 -15.01 21.82 5.27
N PRO A 152 -16.33 21.53 5.28
CA PRO A 152 -17.37 22.51 4.96
C PRO A 152 -17.31 23.75 5.86
N ALA A 153 -17.06 23.60 7.16
CA ALA A 153 -16.95 24.75 8.07
C ALA A 153 -15.78 25.68 7.70
N ALA A 154 -14.64 25.13 7.33
CA ALA A 154 -13.51 25.91 6.85
C ALA A 154 -13.82 26.62 5.51
N MET A 155 -14.55 25.96 4.60
CA MET A 155 -15.01 26.58 3.35
C MET A 155 -15.97 27.75 3.61
N PHE A 156 -16.93 27.57 4.52
CA PHE A 156 -17.86 28.64 4.93
C PHE A 156 -17.14 29.82 5.59
N ALA A 157 -16.21 29.53 6.51
CA ALA A 157 -15.41 30.56 7.17
C ALA A 157 -14.59 31.38 6.16
N ASN A 158 -13.96 30.70 5.20
CA ASN A 158 -13.15 31.32 4.15
C ASN A 158 -14.02 32.18 3.20
N SER A 159 -15.22 31.70 2.87
CA SER A 159 -16.19 32.45 2.06
C SER A 159 -16.69 33.71 2.77
N HIS A 160 -16.97 33.64 4.07
CA HIS A 160 -17.36 34.81 4.87
C HIS A 160 -16.23 35.85 5.05
N ALA A 161 -14.96 35.39 5.03
CA ALA A 161 -13.79 36.28 5.09
C ALA A 161 -13.49 37.01 3.76
N GLY A 162 -14.37 36.88 2.75
CA GLY A 162 -14.19 37.49 1.43
C GLY A 162 -13.19 36.77 0.53
N ASN A 163 -12.69 35.62 0.93
CA ASN A 163 -11.81 34.79 0.14
C ASN A 163 -12.63 33.74 -0.64
N LYS A 164 -12.04 33.21 -1.73
CA LYS A 164 -12.68 32.11 -2.46
C LYS A 164 -12.75 30.87 -1.54
N ALA A 165 -13.90 30.22 -1.47
CA ALA A 165 -14.11 29.01 -0.65
C ALA A 165 -13.11 27.90 -0.98
N LEU A 166 -12.70 27.80 -2.24
CA LEU A 166 -11.65 26.90 -2.75
C LEU A 166 -10.82 27.65 -3.80
N ASN A 167 -9.51 27.48 -3.77
CA ASN A 167 -8.61 27.94 -4.81
C ASN A 167 -8.62 26.92 -5.96
N TYR A 168 -9.44 27.17 -6.96
CA TYR A 168 -9.44 26.38 -8.19
C TYR A 168 -8.20 26.74 -9.03
N SER A 169 -7.55 25.73 -9.63
CA SER A 169 -6.56 25.97 -10.68
C SER A 169 -7.24 26.60 -11.91
N LEU A 170 -6.46 27.27 -12.76
CA LEU A 170 -6.97 27.92 -13.98
C LEU A 170 -7.75 26.95 -14.90
N GLU A 171 -7.37 25.69 -14.91
CA GLU A 171 -8.04 24.63 -15.68
C GLU A 171 -9.49 24.38 -15.24
N PHE A 172 -9.78 24.52 -13.93
CA PHE A 172 -11.13 24.36 -13.38
C PHE A 172 -11.94 25.66 -13.33
N SER A 173 -11.29 26.83 -13.45
CA SER A 173 -11.96 28.13 -13.42
C SER A 173 -12.40 28.62 -14.82
N GLY A 174 -12.19 27.82 -15.87
CA GLY A 174 -12.62 28.13 -17.22
C GLY A 174 -11.90 29.33 -17.85
N GLY A 175 -10.64 29.57 -17.43
CA GLY A 175 -9.77 30.58 -18.05
C GLY A 175 -9.27 30.10 -19.40
N THR A 176 -9.69 30.73 -20.47
CA THR A 176 -9.07 30.70 -21.80
C THR A 176 -7.81 31.53 -21.79
#